data_e32cccdda0796a6b459c6e583aa35a56
#
_entry.id   e32cccdda0796a6b459c6e583aa35a56
#
_cell.length_a   1.000
_cell.length_b   1.000
_cell.length_c   1.000
_cell.angle_alpha   90.00
_cell.angle_beta   90.00
_cell.angle_gamma   90.00
#
_symmetry.space_group_name_H-M   'P 1'
#
loop_
_entity.id
_entity.type
_entity.pdbx_description
1 polymer ?
#
loop_
_entity_poly.entity_id
_entity_poly.type
_entity_poly.pdbx_seq_one_letter_code
_entity_poly.pdbx_strand_id
1 'polypeptide(L)'
;MKQDRLRNFSIIAHIDHGKSTLADKLILATSAIPEREMKEQVLDNMDLERERGITIKAQTVRLKHHAKDGQNYIFNMIDTPGHVDFTYEVSRSLAACEGVLLVVDATQGIQAQTIANLNLALQHNLAIIPVINKIDLPSADPDFIKEQLEDVLQIESSNAVLVSAKEGIGIDELMEAVVRQIPSPTGNTSEKLQALLFDAWYDAYRGVMVLVKIQQGSLKVGEEIMMMATGNRFIVEELGTFNPKQEKCAQLQVGEVGYLVANIKQLDQTKVGDTITHSTNPCEKPLPGYKEAKPMVFSGLYPISGEDYEDLRDALKKLTLNDASFSYEAETSTALGFGFRCGFLGLLHMEIVRERIEREYKVDLLTTAPTVIYKIITTDGKTLMIDNPSKLKEQKNIDHLEEPYVLGTIIVPEEYIGVVMALVRDRRGIQKKMEYLNPQTVLLQYELPFNEIVLDFYDRLKSGTKGYASFDYEFIDFRTSNLVKLDVLLNGELVDALSLIAHKDKVYYQGRDLAKK
;
A
#
# COMPACT_ATOMS: atom_id res chain seq x y z
N MET A 1 28.11 -4.24 14.94
CA MET A 1 27.80 -5.64 14.55
C MET A 1 28.39 -5.92 13.18
N LYS A 2 28.68 -7.17 12.79
CA LYS A 2 29.18 -7.43 11.43
C LYS A 2 28.03 -7.38 10.43
N GLN A 3 28.19 -6.66 9.33
CA GLN A 3 27.22 -6.48 8.24
C GLN A 3 26.76 -7.81 7.64
N ASP A 4 27.66 -8.80 7.57
CA ASP A 4 27.39 -10.16 7.05
C ASP A 4 26.32 -10.93 7.82
N ARG A 5 25.98 -10.47 9.04
CA ARG A 5 24.96 -11.07 9.93
C ARG A 5 23.64 -10.30 9.98
N LEU A 6 23.46 -9.34 9.11
CA LEU A 6 22.18 -8.63 8.94
C LEU A 6 21.35 -9.30 7.84
N ARG A 7 20.03 -9.37 8.06
CA ARG A 7 19.04 -9.79 7.06
C ARG A 7 17.86 -8.83 7.12
N ASN A 8 17.67 -8.08 6.04
CA ASN A 8 16.51 -7.18 5.91
C ASN A 8 15.52 -7.82 4.96
N PHE A 9 14.32 -8.09 5.43
CA PHE A 9 13.30 -8.72 4.63
C PHE A 9 11.90 -8.24 4.98
N SER A 10 10.99 -8.40 4.04
CA SER A 10 9.56 -8.13 4.22
C SER A 10 8.77 -9.42 4.08
N ILE A 11 7.55 -9.42 4.65
CA ILE A 11 6.56 -10.47 4.44
C ILE A 11 5.51 -9.93 3.48
N ILE A 12 5.34 -10.59 2.34
CA ILE A 12 4.32 -10.28 1.34
C ILE A 12 3.36 -11.45 1.19
N ALA A 13 2.07 -11.15 1.12
CA ALA A 13 1.01 -12.16 1.07
C ALA A 13 -0.26 -11.59 0.44
N HIS A 14 -1.11 -12.47 -0.05
CA HIS A 14 -2.52 -12.13 -0.25
C HIS A 14 -3.23 -11.96 1.11
N ILE A 15 -4.35 -11.23 1.12
CA ILE A 15 -5.22 -11.10 2.31
C ILE A 15 -5.61 -12.51 2.80
N ASP A 16 -5.63 -12.70 4.12
CA ASP A 16 -5.97 -13.96 4.79
C ASP A 16 -5.02 -15.15 4.55
N HIS A 17 -3.88 -15.00 3.87
CA HIS A 17 -2.85 -16.04 3.75
C HIS A 17 -2.02 -16.23 5.03
N GLY A 18 -2.26 -15.42 6.07
CA GLY A 18 -1.65 -15.58 7.39
C GLY A 18 -0.36 -14.78 7.61
N LYS A 19 -0.19 -13.65 6.90
CA LYS A 19 0.96 -12.74 7.03
C LYS A 19 1.20 -12.30 8.47
N SER A 20 0.21 -11.66 9.12
CA SER A 20 0.35 -11.12 10.48
C SER A 20 0.55 -12.21 11.51
N THR A 21 -0.11 -13.38 11.36
CA THR A 21 0.12 -14.55 12.21
C THR A 21 1.55 -15.09 12.09
N LEU A 22 2.11 -15.10 10.87
CA LEU A 22 3.50 -15.51 10.66
C LEU A 22 4.48 -14.51 11.29
N ALA A 23 4.24 -13.21 11.14
CA ALA A 23 5.03 -12.16 11.78
C ALA A 23 5.04 -12.33 13.31
N ASP A 24 3.88 -12.55 13.93
CA ASP A 24 3.75 -12.82 15.36
C ASP A 24 4.58 -14.04 15.81
N LYS A 25 4.57 -15.12 15.05
CA LYS A 25 5.35 -16.32 15.38
C LYS A 25 6.84 -16.11 15.25
N LEU A 26 7.31 -15.35 14.27
CA LEU A 26 8.74 -14.98 14.15
C LEU A 26 9.18 -14.11 15.34
N ILE A 27 8.35 -13.15 15.78
CA ILE A 27 8.62 -12.32 16.96
C ILE A 27 8.68 -13.18 18.23
N LEU A 28 7.75 -14.10 18.39
CA LEU A 28 7.71 -15.03 19.55
C LEU A 28 8.92 -15.97 19.56
N ALA A 29 9.23 -16.62 18.43
CA ALA A 29 10.34 -17.56 18.30
C ALA A 29 11.70 -16.92 18.59
N THR A 30 11.86 -15.63 18.30
CA THR A 30 13.07 -14.87 18.63
C THR A 30 13.07 -14.29 20.02
N SER A 31 12.03 -14.54 20.84
CA SER A 31 11.87 -14.01 22.21
C SER A 31 11.99 -12.49 22.27
N ALA A 32 11.65 -11.79 21.18
CA ALA A 32 11.69 -10.33 21.11
C ALA A 32 10.62 -9.69 22.03
N ILE A 33 9.51 -10.39 22.25
CA ILE A 33 8.48 -10.07 23.24
C ILE A 33 8.30 -11.28 24.16
N PRO A 34 8.22 -11.11 25.48
CA PRO A 34 7.87 -12.18 26.40
C PRO A 34 6.48 -12.76 26.06
N GLU A 35 6.32 -14.07 26.12
CA GLU A 35 5.06 -14.75 25.77
C GLU A 35 3.83 -14.16 26.51
N ARG A 36 3.99 -13.77 27.78
CA ARG A 36 2.93 -13.15 28.60
C ARG A 36 2.49 -11.75 28.13
N GLU A 37 3.31 -11.06 27.31
CA GLU A 37 3.04 -9.73 26.76
C GLU A 37 2.60 -9.82 25.29
N MET A 38 2.66 -11.03 24.69
CA MET A 38 2.26 -11.27 23.32
C MET A 38 0.75 -11.08 23.16
N LYS A 39 0.36 -10.32 22.14
CA LYS A 39 -1.03 -10.15 21.68
C LYS A 39 -1.10 -10.62 20.25
N GLU A 40 -2.27 -11.02 19.82
CA GLU A 40 -2.51 -11.31 18.39
C GLU A 40 -2.28 -10.03 17.57
N GLN A 41 -1.64 -10.17 16.42
CA GLN A 41 -1.33 -9.07 15.49
C GLN A 41 -0.58 -7.94 16.19
N VAL A 42 0.53 -8.29 16.86
CA VAL A 42 1.29 -7.36 17.71
C VAL A 42 1.88 -6.16 16.95
N LEU A 43 2.11 -6.31 15.64
CA LEU A 43 2.57 -5.24 14.77
C LEU A 43 1.43 -4.35 14.27
N ASP A 44 0.19 -4.85 14.24
CA ASP A 44 -0.97 -4.07 13.83
C ASP A 44 -1.38 -3.13 14.98
N ASN A 45 -0.89 -1.89 14.94
CA ASN A 45 -1.05 -0.93 16.03
C ASN A 45 -2.40 -0.20 16.03
N MET A 46 -3.09 -0.16 14.90
CA MET A 46 -4.40 0.47 14.78
C MET A 46 -5.52 -0.52 15.13
N ASP A 47 -6.55 -0.05 15.82
CA ASP A 47 -7.74 -0.89 16.08
C ASP A 47 -8.40 -1.34 14.77
N LEU A 48 -8.39 -0.47 13.74
CA LEU A 48 -8.91 -0.76 12.40
C LEU A 48 -8.15 -1.90 11.70
N GLU A 49 -6.83 -1.99 11.87
CA GLU A 49 -6.03 -3.09 11.32
C GLU A 49 -6.50 -4.42 11.89
N ARG A 50 -6.68 -4.48 13.21
CA ARG A 50 -7.14 -5.70 13.92
C ARG A 50 -8.58 -6.07 13.61
N GLU A 51 -9.49 -5.09 13.55
CA GLU A 51 -10.89 -5.33 13.23
C GLU A 51 -11.10 -5.84 11.81
N ARG A 52 -10.33 -5.28 10.85
CA ARG A 52 -10.43 -5.64 9.43
C ARG A 52 -9.52 -6.82 9.03
N GLY A 53 -8.61 -7.23 9.93
CA GLY A 53 -7.62 -8.29 9.65
C GLY A 53 -6.61 -7.94 8.55
N ILE A 54 -6.33 -6.65 8.35
CA ILE A 54 -5.41 -6.16 7.32
C ILE A 54 -4.37 -5.22 7.92
N THR A 55 -3.13 -5.31 7.48
CA THR A 55 -2.11 -4.30 7.77
C THR A 55 -2.34 -3.10 6.87
N ILE A 56 -2.44 -1.91 7.48
CA ILE A 56 -2.63 -0.64 6.77
C ILE A 56 -1.28 0.07 6.64
N LYS A 57 -0.48 0.12 7.71
CA LYS A 57 0.80 0.80 7.75
C LYS A 57 1.94 -0.17 7.98
N ALA A 58 3.02 -0.03 7.19
CA ALA A 58 4.21 -0.85 7.36
C ALA A 58 4.83 -0.66 8.76
N GLN A 59 5.22 -1.76 9.39
CA GLN A 59 5.87 -1.78 10.69
C GLN A 59 7.22 -2.47 10.61
N THR A 60 8.20 -1.93 11.29
CA THR A 60 9.57 -2.49 11.31
C THR A 60 9.88 -3.06 12.68
N VAL A 61 10.44 -4.25 12.71
CA VAL A 61 10.92 -4.89 13.94
C VAL A 61 12.28 -5.53 13.75
N ARG A 62 13.15 -5.35 14.74
CA ARG A 62 14.46 -5.98 14.80
C ARG A 62 14.39 -7.21 15.71
N LEU A 63 14.75 -8.37 15.15
CA LEU A 63 14.75 -9.66 15.81
C LEU A 63 16.17 -10.19 15.94
N LYS A 64 16.45 -10.96 17.00
CA LYS A 64 17.76 -11.60 17.21
C LYS A 64 17.57 -13.11 17.07
N HIS A 65 18.28 -13.72 16.14
CA HIS A 65 18.23 -15.17 15.90
C HIS A 65 19.60 -15.80 16.14
N HIS A 66 19.62 -16.87 16.93
CA HIS A 66 20.79 -17.73 17.10
C HIS A 66 20.67 -18.92 16.12
N ALA A 67 21.41 -18.85 15.01
CA ALA A 67 21.30 -19.82 13.93
C ALA A 67 22.02 -21.13 14.24
N LYS A 68 21.68 -22.19 13.49
CA LYS A 68 22.29 -23.52 13.61
C LYS A 68 23.81 -23.55 13.34
N ASP A 69 24.33 -22.54 12.66
CA ASP A 69 25.78 -22.34 12.46
C ASP A 69 26.51 -21.80 13.71
N GLY A 70 25.80 -21.62 14.82
CA GLY A 70 26.32 -21.09 16.09
C GLY A 70 26.54 -19.58 16.12
N GLN A 71 26.07 -18.85 15.10
CA GLN A 71 26.21 -17.40 15.02
C GLN A 71 24.91 -16.66 15.35
N ASN A 72 25.06 -15.42 15.81
CA ASN A 72 23.90 -14.55 16.08
C ASN A 72 23.65 -13.66 14.88
N TYR A 73 22.45 -13.73 14.34
CA TYR A 73 21.97 -12.87 13.26
C TYR A 73 20.99 -11.84 13.77
N ILE A 74 20.91 -10.72 13.07
CA ILE A 74 19.86 -9.73 13.22
C ILE A 74 18.98 -9.73 12.00
N PHE A 75 17.69 -9.89 12.22
CA PHE A 75 16.65 -9.77 11.23
C PHE A 75 15.97 -8.41 11.41
N ASN A 76 16.00 -7.56 10.40
CA ASN A 76 15.12 -6.40 10.32
C ASN A 76 13.95 -6.82 9.45
N MET A 77 12.85 -7.20 10.09
CA MET A 77 11.61 -7.60 9.42
C MET A 77 10.73 -6.36 9.25
N ILE A 78 10.24 -6.15 8.03
CA ILE A 78 9.30 -5.08 7.70
C ILE A 78 7.99 -5.75 7.31
N ASP A 79 6.96 -5.61 8.16
CA ASP A 79 5.62 -6.06 7.86
C ASP A 79 4.94 -5.04 6.95
N THR A 80 4.38 -5.49 5.82
CA THR A 80 3.83 -4.62 4.77
C THR A 80 2.34 -4.86 4.56
N PRO A 81 1.58 -3.83 4.12
CA PRO A 81 0.21 -4.05 3.67
C PRO A 81 0.11 -5.10 2.57
N GLY A 82 -1.02 -5.81 2.50
CA GLY A 82 -1.29 -6.80 1.44
C GLY A 82 -2.24 -6.31 0.36
N HIS A 83 -2.92 -5.17 0.53
CA HIS A 83 -3.97 -4.69 -0.36
C HIS A 83 -3.41 -3.77 -1.46
N VAL A 84 -4.04 -3.83 -2.66
CA VAL A 84 -3.64 -3.06 -3.84
C VAL A 84 -3.55 -1.55 -3.60
N ASP A 85 -4.48 -0.97 -2.83
CA ASP A 85 -4.49 0.46 -2.52
C ASP A 85 -3.20 0.91 -1.83
N PHE A 86 -2.49 0.01 -1.14
CA PHE A 86 -1.24 0.29 -0.42
C PHE A 86 0.02 -0.17 -1.16
N THR A 87 -0.07 -0.47 -2.45
CA THR A 87 1.08 -0.89 -3.29
C THR A 87 2.28 0.07 -3.18
N TYR A 88 2.00 1.37 -3.02
CA TYR A 88 3.05 2.38 -2.82
C TYR A 88 3.82 2.18 -1.51
N GLU A 89 3.15 1.85 -0.41
CA GLU A 89 3.80 1.55 0.87
C GLU A 89 4.59 0.24 0.82
N VAL A 90 4.04 -0.77 0.13
CA VAL A 90 4.75 -2.04 -0.13
C VAL A 90 6.04 -1.76 -0.88
N SER A 91 5.99 -1.04 -2.00
CA SER A 91 7.18 -0.73 -2.82
C SER A 91 8.28 0.00 -2.03
N ARG A 92 7.90 0.96 -1.17
CA ARG A 92 8.85 1.69 -0.31
C ARG A 92 9.55 0.77 0.69
N SER A 93 8.78 -0.09 1.33
CA SER A 93 9.27 -1.06 2.30
C SER A 93 10.20 -2.08 1.65
N LEU A 94 9.84 -2.58 0.47
CA LEU A 94 10.65 -3.53 -0.29
C LEU A 94 12.02 -2.96 -0.67
N ALA A 95 12.12 -1.68 -1.01
CA ALA A 95 13.41 -1.05 -1.32
C ALA A 95 14.36 -0.96 -0.10
N ALA A 96 13.83 -1.14 1.11
CA ALA A 96 14.66 -1.25 2.32
C ALA A 96 15.10 -2.69 2.62
N CYS A 97 14.73 -3.66 1.79
CA CYS A 97 15.00 -5.08 2.00
C CYS A 97 16.01 -5.65 0.99
N GLU A 98 16.58 -6.80 1.33
CA GLU A 98 17.37 -7.67 0.44
C GLU A 98 16.60 -8.93 0.05
N GLY A 99 15.48 -9.22 0.72
CA GLY A 99 14.66 -10.38 0.37
C GLY A 99 13.22 -10.25 0.88
N VAL A 100 12.39 -11.21 0.47
CA VAL A 100 10.99 -11.29 0.88
C VAL A 100 10.60 -12.73 1.21
N LEU A 101 9.68 -12.87 2.16
CA LEU A 101 8.92 -14.09 2.39
C LEU A 101 7.60 -13.98 1.62
N LEU A 102 7.45 -14.77 0.56
CA LEU A 102 6.23 -14.84 -0.25
C LEU A 102 5.32 -15.91 0.34
N VAL A 103 4.31 -15.49 1.08
CA VAL A 103 3.40 -16.40 1.79
C VAL A 103 2.21 -16.77 0.92
N VAL A 104 2.03 -18.08 0.73
CA VAL A 104 0.91 -18.67 -0.02
C VAL A 104 0.16 -19.64 0.89
N ASP A 105 -1.17 -19.53 0.91
CA ASP A 105 -2.03 -20.46 1.65
C ASP A 105 -2.09 -21.81 0.93
N ALA A 106 -1.78 -22.89 1.65
CA ALA A 106 -1.77 -24.26 1.12
C ALA A 106 -3.15 -24.75 0.66
N THR A 107 -4.23 -24.06 1.00
CA THR A 107 -5.60 -24.42 0.63
C THR A 107 -6.17 -23.58 -0.50
N GLN A 108 -5.70 -22.31 -0.65
CA GLN A 108 -6.22 -21.35 -1.64
C GLN A 108 -5.31 -21.21 -2.86
N GLY A 109 -4.01 -21.45 -2.69
CA GLY A 109 -3.02 -21.29 -3.75
C GLY A 109 -2.73 -19.84 -4.13
N ILE A 110 -2.25 -19.66 -5.35
CA ILE A 110 -1.85 -18.35 -5.87
C ILE A 110 -3.08 -17.50 -6.14
N GLN A 111 -3.04 -16.26 -5.66
CA GLN A 111 -4.09 -15.25 -5.82
C GLN A 111 -3.55 -14.01 -6.58
N ALA A 112 -4.44 -13.11 -7.03
CA ALA A 112 -4.05 -11.95 -7.83
C ALA A 112 -2.99 -11.07 -7.13
N GLN A 113 -3.14 -10.79 -5.84
CA GLN A 113 -2.17 -10.02 -5.07
C GLN A 113 -0.83 -10.75 -4.88
N THR A 114 -0.83 -12.10 -4.90
CA THR A 114 0.44 -12.86 -4.87
C THR A 114 1.30 -12.53 -6.08
N ILE A 115 0.70 -12.48 -7.26
CA ILE A 115 1.37 -12.13 -8.52
C ILE A 115 1.86 -10.67 -8.49
N ALA A 116 0.99 -9.74 -8.08
CA ALA A 116 1.32 -8.32 -8.02
C ALA A 116 2.49 -8.04 -7.05
N ASN A 117 2.42 -8.60 -5.85
CA ASN A 117 3.48 -8.43 -4.84
C ASN A 117 4.80 -9.09 -5.27
N LEU A 118 4.74 -10.24 -5.94
CA LEU A 118 5.93 -10.88 -6.51
C LEU A 118 6.58 -9.98 -7.56
N ASN A 119 5.80 -9.40 -8.48
CA ASN A 119 6.32 -8.50 -9.50
C ASN A 119 7.02 -7.28 -8.89
N LEU A 120 6.48 -6.73 -7.81
CA LEU A 120 7.14 -5.65 -7.07
C LEU A 120 8.48 -6.11 -6.47
N ALA A 121 8.53 -7.30 -5.86
CA ALA A 121 9.77 -7.84 -5.30
C ALA A 121 10.83 -8.06 -6.38
N LEU A 122 10.45 -8.56 -7.55
CA LEU A 122 11.33 -8.75 -8.71
C LEU A 122 11.85 -7.42 -9.26
N GLN A 123 11.03 -6.37 -9.33
CA GLN A 123 11.48 -5.03 -9.74
C GLN A 123 12.55 -4.46 -8.82
N HIS A 124 12.57 -4.84 -7.55
CA HIS A 124 13.60 -4.48 -6.57
C HIS A 124 14.77 -5.47 -6.50
N ASN A 125 14.79 -6.50 -7.36
CA ASN A 125 15.83 -7.56 -7.38
C ASN A 125 16.00 -8.27 -6.03
N LEU A 126 14.92 -8.51 -5.30
CA LEU A 126 14.94 -9.15 -3.99
C LEU A 126 15.06 -10.67 -4.10
N ALA A 127 15.75 -11.28 -3.13
CA ALA A 127 15.71 -12.73 -2.94
C ALA A 127 14.32 -13.16 -2.46
N ILE A 128 13.74 -14.21 -3.05
CA ILE A 128 12.38 -14.65 -2.75
C ILE A 128 12.44 -16.00 -2.06
N ILE A 129 11.85 -16.09 -0.87
CA ILE A 129 11.63 -17.34 -0.15
C ILE A 129 10.13 -17.65 -0.21
N PRO A 130 9.70 -18.66 -0.98
CA PRO A 130 8.32 -19.11 -0.96
C PRO A 130 8.02 -19.77 0.39
N VAL A 131 6.89 -19.39 0.99
CA VAL A 131 6.41 -19.93 2.28
C VAL A 131 5.01 -20.46 2.07
N ILE A 132 4.85 -21.77 2.14
CA ILE A 132 3.55 -22.43 2.01
C ILE A 132 2.97 -22.58 3.42
N ASN A 133 1.95 -21.76 3.72
CA ASN A 133 1.36 -21.66 5.06
C ASN A 133 0.04 -22.45 5.18
N LYS A 134 -0.39 -22.66 6.41
CA LYS A 134 -1.61 -23.39 6.79
C LYS A 134 -1.59 -24.87 6.42
N ILE A 135 -0.41 -25.50 6.48
CA ILE A 135 -0.26 -26.94 6.20
C ILE A 135 -0.95 -27.86 7.22
N ASP A 136 -1.40 -27.31 8.34
CA ASP A 136 -2.20 -27.97 9.38
C ASP A 136 -3.65 -28.24 8.96
N LEU A 137 -4.16 -27.57 7.94
CA LEU A 137 -5.53 -27.72 7.50
C LEU A 137 -5.74 -29.01 6.69
N PRO A 138 -6.87 -29.73 6.89
CA PRO A 138 -7.13 -30.99 6.18
C PRO A 138 -7.21 -30.85 4.64
N SER A 139 -7.51 -29.65 4.15
CA SER A 139 -7.59 -29.33 2.71
C SER A 139 -6.29 -28.78 2.14
N ALA A 140 -5.21 -28.75 2.93
CA ALA A 140 -3.91 -28.28 2.46
C ALA A 140 -3.30 -29.25 1.45
N ASP A 141 -2.81 -28.72 0.33
CA ASP A 141 -2.09 -29.47 -0.70
C ASP A 141 -0.76 -28.77 -1.04
N PRO A 142 0.28 -28.95 -0.22
CA PRO A 142 1.56 -28.29 -0.43
C PRO A 142 2.25 -28.67 -1.75
N ASP A 143 2.05 -29.90 -2.23
CA ASP A 143 2.70 -30.35 -3.48
C ASP A 143 2.05 -29.66 -4.69
N PHE A 144 0.74 -29.54 -4.68
CA PHE A 144 0.04 -28.74 -5.70
C PHE A 144 0.46 -27.26 -5.69
N ILE A 145 0.68 -26.67 -4.50
CA ILE A 145 1.17 -25.29 -4.42
C ILE A 145 2.60 -25.16 -4.98
N LYS A 146 3.46 -26.16 -4.77
CA LYS A 146 4.80 -26.17 -5.36
C LYS A 146 4.75 -26.17 -6.90
N GLU A 147 3.86 -26.97 -7.49
CA GLU A 147 3.62 -26.96 -8.94
C GLU A 147 3.17 -25.56 -9.41
N GLN A 148 2.23 -24.93 -8.69
CA GLN A 148 1.80 -23.56 -9.02
C GLN A 148 2.96 -22.53 -8.92
N LEU A 149 3.84 -22.64 -7.93
CA LEU A 149 5.01 -21.76 -7.79
C LEU A 149 5.92 -21.84 -9.02
N GLU A 150 6.12 -23.03 -9.57
CA GLU A 150 6.96 -23.25 -10.75
C GLU A 150 6.24 -22.83 -12.05
N ASP A 151 5.02 -23.30 -12.25
CA ASP A 151 4.29 -23.11 -13.51
C ASP A 151 3.79 -21.67 -13.68
N VAL A 152 3.25 -21.07 -12.61
CA VAL A 152 2.59 -19.75 -12.67
C VAL A 152 3.57 -18.62 -12.35
N LEU A 153 4.36 -18.77 -11.29
CA LEU A 153 5.25 -17.71 -10.81
C LEU A 153 6.67 -17.85 -11.32
N GLN A 154 7.02 -18.99 -11.92
CA GLN A 154 8.37 -19.32 -12.40
C GLN A 154 9.43 -19.21 -11.28
N ILE A 155 9.04 -19.61 -10.07
CA ILE A 155 9.90 -19.64 -8.88
C ILE A 155 10.25 -21.10 -8.56
N GLU A 156 11.52 -21.37 -8.28
CA GLU A 156 11.96 -22.68 -7.88
C GLU A 156 11.31 -23.10 -6.55
N SER A 157 10.53 -24.19 -6.56
CA SER A 157 9.77 -24.66 -5.41
C SER A 157 10.60 -25.49 -4.42
N SER A 158 11.79 -25.97 -4.82
CA SER A 158 12.69 -26.75 -3.97
C SER A 158 13.13 -26.00 -2.70
N ASN A 159 13.11 -24.69 -2.75
CA ASN A 159 13.45 -23.79 -1.64
C ASN A 159 12.23 -23.35 -0.81
N ALA A 160 11.03 -23.83 -1.13
CA ALA A 160 9.82 -23.48 -0.41
C ALA A 160 9.83 -24.06 1.00
N VAL A 161 9.46 -23.23 1.98
CA VAL A 161 9.36 -23.64 3.38
C VAL A 161 7.91 -23.91 3.74
N LEU A 162 7.64 -25.08 4.28
CA LEU A 162 6.31 -25.50 4.71
C LEU A 162 6.08 -25.07 6.16
N VAL A 163 5.03 -24.29 6.40
CA VAL A 163 4.74 -23.76 7.74
C VAL A 163 3.26 -23.87 8.12
N SER A 164 3.00 -23.99 9.40
CA SER A 164 1.74 -23.58 10.01
C SER A 164 2.04 -22.45 10.99
N ALA A 165 1.76 -21.22 10.56
CA ALA A 165 1.94 -20.07 11.43
C ALA A 165 1.08 -20.19 12.68
N LYS A 166 -0.13 -20.75 12.58
CA LYS A 166 -1.03 -20.95 13.73
C LYS A 166 -0.44 -21.91 14.76
N GLU A 167 0.02 -23.06 14.33
CA GLU A 167 0.53 -24.12 15.22
C GLU A 167 2.03 -23.95 15.54
N GLY A 168 2.74 -23.04 14.86
CA GLY A 168 4.18 -22.83 15.03
C GLY A 168 5.07 -23.87 14.35
N ILE A 169 4.52 -24.63 13.41
CA ILE A 169 5.26 -25.67 12.67
C ILE A 169 6.12 -24.98 11.58
N GLY A 170 7.37 -25.43 11.42
CA GLY A 170 8.28 -24.97 10.35
C GLY A 170 8.89 -23.59 10.57
N ILE A 171 8.68 -22.93 11.73
CA ILE A 171 9.18 -21.57 12.00
C ILE A 171 10.70 -21.54 12.13
N ASP A 172 11.30 -22.54 12.79
CA ASP A 172 12.77 -22.63 12.90
C ASP A 172 13.42 -22.87 11.54
N GLU A 173 12.84 -23.72 10.70
CA GLU A 173 13.27 -23.97 9.33
C GLU A 173 13.18 -22.69 8.47
N LEU A 174 12.13 -21.90 8.68
CA LEU A 174 11.96 -20.61 7.99
C LEU A 174 13.05 -19.61 8.41
N MET A 175 13.35 -19.50 9.70
CA MET A 175 14.43 -18.62 10.18
C MET A 175 15.80 -19.03 9.62
N GLU A 176 16.07 -20.33 9.54
CA GLU A 176 17.30 -20.83 8.90
C GLU A 176 17.32 -20.61 7.38
N ALA A 177 16.17 -20.66 6.71
CA ALA A 177 16.04 -20.31 5.31
C ALA A 177 16.35 -18.81 5.10
N VAL A 178 15.90 -17.92 5.96
CA VAL A 178 16.23 -16.49 5.95
C VAL A 178 17.75 -16.29 6.06
N VAL A 179 18.42 -16.97 6.99
CA VAL A 179 19.89 -16.89 7.14
C VAL A 179 20.60 -17.31 5.86
N ARG A 180 20.15 -18.40 5.24
CA ARG A 180 20.82 -19.03 4.10
C ARG A 180 20.53 -18.36 2.77
N GLN A 181 19.30 -17.92 2.52
CA GLN A 181 18.83 -17.51 1.19
C GLN A 181 18.77 -15.98 1.02
N ILE A 182 18.54 -15.21 2.08
CA ILE A 182 18.54 -13.75 1.98
C ILE A 182 20.00 -13.27 2.09
N PRO A 183 20.51 -12.50 1.10
CA PRO A 183 21.86 -11.97 1.16
C PRO A 183 21.99 -10.93 2.28
N SER A 184 23.20 -10.74 2.77
CA SER A 184 23.52 -9.61 3.64
C SER A 184 23.46 -8.30 2.86
N PRO A 185 23.12 -7.17 3.51
CA PRO A 185 23.19 -5.87 2.87
C PRO A 185 24.59 -5.59 2.31
N THR A 186 24.65 -4.95 1.16
CA THR A 186 25.89 -4.50 0.55
C THR A 186 26.19 -3.05 0.94
N GLY A 187 27.44 -2.62 0.84
CA GLY A 187 27.86 -1.24 1.11
C GLY A 187 29.16 -1.18 1.92
N ASN A 188 29.72 0.03 2.04
CA ASN A 188 30.98 0.27 2.72
C ASN A 188 30.82 1.39 3.77
N THR A 189 31.20 1.12 5.01
CA THR A 189 31.13 2.06 6.13
C THR A 189 32.08 3.25 5.98
N SER A 190 33.14 3.13 5.17
CA SER A 190 34.10 4.22 4.92
C SER A 190 33.65 5.21 3.85
N GLU A 191 32.59 4.88 3.11
CA GLU A 191 32.03 5.75 2.07
C GLU A 191 31.22 6.91 2.67
N LYS A 192 30.89 7.88 1.82
CA LYS A 192 29.99 8.98 2.19
C LYS A 192 28.63 8.44 2.57
N LEU A 193 27.98 9.05 3.56
CA LEU A 193 26.65 8.64 4.00
C LEU A 193 25.64 8.70 2.84
N GLN A 194 24.98 7.59 2.61
CA GLN A 194 23.76 7.48 1.83
C GLN A 194 22.76 6.67 2.63
N ALA A 195 21.74 7.32 3.18
CA ALA A 195 20.66 6.65 3.86
C ALA A 195 19.35 6.87 3.08
N LEU A 196 18.62 5.78 2.84
CA LEU A 196 17.32 5.81 2.19
C LEU A 196 16.25 6.15 3.22
N LEU A 197 15.51 7.22 3.00
CA LEU A 197 14.32 7.56 3.76
C LEU A 197 13.14 6.77 3.15
N PHE A 198 12.66 5.72 3.81
CA PHE A 198 11.61 4.88 3.26
C PHE A 198 10.24 5.06 3.92
N ASP A 199 10.17 5.67 5.12
CA ASP A 199 8.91 6.09 5.75
C ASP A 199 9.14 7.25 6.72
N ALA A 200 8.07 7.98 7.07
CA ALA A 200 8.09 9.04 8.07
C ALA A 200 6.71 9.22 8.70
N TRP A 201 6.67 9.61 9.98
CA TRP A 201 5.43 9.97 10.67
C TRP A 201 5.66 11.07 11.68
N TYR A 202 4.58 11.71 12.10
CA TYR A 202 4.62 12.74 13.11
C TYR A 202 4.36 12.17 14.50
N ASP A 203 5.27 12.45 15.43
CA ASP A 203 5.13 12.19 16.86
C ASP A 203 4.89 13.53 17.58
N ALA A 204 3.86 13.61 18.44
CA ALA A 204 3.46 14.85 19.09
C ALA A 204 4.54 15.45 20.01
N TYR A 205 5.46 14.63 20.49
CA TYR A 205 6.53 15.05 21.43
C TYR A 205 7.88 15.25 20.75
N ARG A 206 8.17 14.50 19.69
CA ARG A 206 9.49 14.45 19.04
C ARG A 206 9.51 15.07 17.63
N GLY A 207 8.34 15.51 17.13
CA GLY A 207 8.21 15.99 15.76
C GLY A 207 8.21 14.85 14.74
N VAL A 208 8.73 15.09 13.54
CA VAL A 208 8.80 14.09 12.48
C VAL A 208 9.87 13.05 12.82
N MET A 209 9.44 11.80 12.93
CA MET A 209 10.30 10.62 13.00
C MET A 209 10.48 10.04 11.61
N VAL A 210 11.70 9.74 11.24
CA VAL A 210 12.06 9.26 9.89
C VAL A 210 12.63 7.86 9.98
N LEU A 211 12.09 6.93 9.20
CA LEU A 211 12.67 5.59 9.03
C LEU A 211 13.72 5.60 7.93
N VAL A 212 14.88 5.07 8.27
CA VAL A 212 16.03 5.04 7.37
C VAL A 212 16.66 3.66 7.27
N LYS A 213 17.17 3.35 6.07
CA LYS A 213 18.14 2.28 5.84
C LYS A 213 19.47 2.88 5.42
N ILE A 214 20.53 2.53 6.09
CA ILE A 214 21.89 2.98 5.73
C ILE A 214 22.40 2.13 4.57
N GLN A 215 22.57 2.73 3.39
CA GLN A 215 23.12 2.06 2.22
C GLN A 215 24.65 2.17 2.14
N GLN A 216 25.21 3.33 2.50
CA GLN A 216 26.66 3.60 2.55
C GLN A 216 26.97 4.45 3.77
N GLY A 217 28.18 4.32 4.28
CA GLY A 217 28.67 5.14 5.39
C GLY A 217 28.09 4.75 6.73
N SER A 218 27.96 5.72 7.63
CA SER A 218 27.34 5.57 8.94
C SER A 218 26.73 6.89 9.37
N LEU A 219 25.77 6.84 10.29
CA LEU A 219 25.09 8.00 10.85
C LEU A 219 25.17 7.96 12.37
N LYS A 220 25.55 9.09 13.01
CA LYS A 220 25.68 9.22 14.47
C LYS A 220 24.82 10.34 15.00
N VAL A 221 24.46 10.23 16.26
CA VAL A 221 23.81 11.32 16.99
C VAL A 221 24.75 12.54 17.06
N GLY A 222 24.19 13.73 16.83
CA GLY A 222 24.91 15.00 16.80
C GLY A 222 25.48 15.40 15.42
N GLU A 223 25.45 14.52 14.42
CA GLU A 223 25.89 14.86 13.07
C GLU A 223 24.84 15.72 12.34
N GLU A 224 25.31 16.65 11.51
CA GLU A 224 24.44 17.45 10.64
C GLU A 224 24.21 16.71 9.32
N ILE A 225 22.94 16.46 9.02
CA ILE A 225 22.46 15.80 7.80
C ILE A 225 21.82 16.77 6.84
N MET A 226 21.75 16.38 5.58
CA MET A 226 21.04 17.08 4.52
C MET A 226 20.11 16.11 3.79
N MET A 227 18.86 16.55 3.58
CA MET A 227 17.89 15.91 2.70
C MET A 227 18.21 16.33 1.27
N MET A 228 18.57 15.38 0.39
CA MET A 228 19.07 15.74 -0.94
C MET A 228 18.00 16.34 -1.86
N ALA A 229 16.74 15.91 -1.74
CA ALA A 229 15.64 16.39 -2.58
C ALA A 229 15.19 17.81 -2.20
N THR A 230 15.19 18.15 -0.91
CA THR A 230 14.72 19.46 -0.43
C THR A 230 15.85 20.44 -0.12
N GLY A 231 17.08 19.93 0.07
CA GLY A 231 18.25 20.70 0.51
C GLY A 231 18.20 21.11 2.00
N ASN A 232 17.17 20.72 2.72
CA ASN A 232 17.02 21.03 4.14
C ASN A 232 18.10 20.34 4.99
N ARG A 233 18.58 21.03 6.02
CA ARG A 233 19.63 20.55 6.91
C ARG A 233 19.10 20.43 8.33
N PHE A 234 19.50 19.36 9.01
CA PHE A 234 19.04 19.07 10.37
C PHE A 234 20.17 18.44 11.18
N ILE A 235 20.15 18.63 12.50
CA ILE A 235 21.05 17.93 13.42
C ILE A 235 20.32 16.71 13.96
N VAL A 236 20.97 15.55 13.90
CA VAL A 236 20.43 14.29 14.44
C VAL A 236 20.43 14.36 15.96
N GLU A 237 19.26 14.41 16.57
CA GLU A 237 19.08 14.44 18.02
C GLU A 237 19.01 13.05 18.63
N GLU A 238 18.38 12.10 17.90
CA GLU A 238 18.18 10.74 18.37
C GLU A 238 18.25 9.75 17.21
N LEU A 239 18.85 8.61 17.45
CA LEU A 239 18.82 7.43 16.59
C LEU A 239 18.34 6.23 17.39
N GLY A 240 17.68 5.29 16.73
CA GLY A 240 17.27 4.05 17.39
C GLY A 240 16.78 2.98 16.42
N THR A 241 16.39 1.86 17.01
CA THR A 241 15.85 0.68 16.33
C THR A 241 14.59 0.20 17.05
N PHE A 242 13.83 -0.70 16.44
CA PHE A 242 12.59 -1.24 17.01
C PHE A 242 12.79 -2.70 17.44
N ASN A 243 12.99 -2.96 18.73
CA ASN A 243 13.21 -4.30 19.30
C ASN A 243 12.08 -4.81 20.24
N PRO A 244 10.86 -5.05 19.85
CA PRO A 244 9.89 -4.28 19.04
C PRO A 244 9.67 -2.85 19.55
N LYS A 245 9.93 -2.58 20.84
CA LYS A 245 9.90 -1.22 21.39
C LYS A 245 11.09 -0.43 20.85
N GLN A 246 10.93 0.88 20.81
CA GLN A 246 12.00 1.78 20.39
C GLN A 246 13.18 1.71 21.38
N GLU A 247 14.36 1.40 20.86
CA GLU A 247 15.61 1.40 21.60
C GLU A 247 16.58 2.40 20.98
N LYS A 248 17.07 3.34 21.79
CA LYS A 248 18.05 4.33 21.35
C LYS A 248 19.39 3.70 21.07
N CYS A 249 20.08 4.18 20.03
CA CYS A 249 21.44 3.80 19.72
C CYS A 249 22.31 5.04 19.41
N ALA A 250 23.61 4.93 19.56
CA ALA A 250 24.54 6.03 19.30
C ALA A 250 24.80 6.23 17.80
N GLN A 251 24.69 5.17 17.00
CA GLN A 251 24.94 5.19 15.56
C GLN A 251 24.18 4.09 14.82
N LEU A 252 23.95 4.31 13.52
CA LEU A 252 23.50 3.32 12.56
C LEU A 252 24.60 3.14 11.51
N GLN A 253 24.87 1.89 11.11
CA GLN A 253 25.89 1.50 10.13
C GLN A 253 25.25 0.93 8.88
N VAL A 254 26.07 0.70 7.84
CA VAL A 254 25.65 0.06 6.59
C VAL A 254 24.80 -1.17 6.83
N GLY A 255 23.66 -1.24 6.13
CA GLY A 255 22.66 -2.30 6.20
C GLY A 255 21.69 -2.19 7.35
N GLU A 256 21.95 -1.34 8.34
CA GLU A 256 21.03 -1.19 9.47
C GLU A 256 19.79 -0.38 9.09
N VAL A 257 18.65 -0.87 9.58
CA VAL A 257 17.34 -0.18 9.54
C VAL A 257 17.06 0.39 10.92
N GLY A 258 16.65 1.65 10.96
CA GLY A 258 16.36 2.34 12.21
C GLY A 258 15.56 3.62 11.99
N TYR A 259 15.36 4.35 13.06
CA TYR A 259 14.72 5.67 13.02
C TYR A 259 15.69 6.78 13.42
N LEU A 260 15.41 7.97 12.92
CA LEU A 260 16.06 9.19 13.35
C LEU A 260 15.05 10.27 13.75
N VAL A 261 15.43 11.10 14.71
CA VAL A 261 14.73 12.33 15.12
C VAL A 261 15.72 13.48 14.96
N ALA A 262 15.30 14.56 14.31
CA ALA A 262 16.16 15.70 14.00
C ALA A 262 15.42 17.05 14.08
N ASN A 263 14.47 17.19 15.02
CA ASN A 263 13.65 18.40 15.21
C ASN A 263 12.98 18.91 13.93
N ILE A 264 12.56 18.00 13.08
CA ILE A 264 11.83 18.28 11.85
C ILE A 264 10.38 18.56 12.24
N LYS A 265 9.87 19.75 11.91
CA LYS A 265 8.55 20.19 12.37
C LYS A 265 7.41 19.89 11.41
N GLN A 266 7.72 19.69 10.13
CA GLN A 266 6.73 19.50 9.06
C GLN A 266 7.18 18.37 8.14
N LEU A 267 6.24 17.52 7.72
CA LEU A 267 6.53 16.40 6.83
C LEU A 267 6.95 16.82 5.43
N ASP A 268 6.53 17.98 4.96
CA ASP A 268 6.95 18.56 3.67
C ASP A 268 8.46 18.88 3.61
N GLN A 269 9.11 18.97 4.78
CA GLN A 269 10.56 19.11 4.89
C GLN A 269 11.30 17.80 4.65
N THR A 270 10.58 16.66 4.67
CA THR A 270 11.07 15.31 4.39
C THR A 270 10.24 14.72 3.26
N LYS A 271 10.92 14.22 2.24
CA LYS A 271 10.24 13.52 1.14
C LYS A 271 10.55 12.03 1.24
N VAL A 272 9.54 11.21 1.37
CA VAL A 272 9.73 9.76 1.36
C VAL A 272 10.35 9.34 0.02
N GLY A 273 11.41 8.51 0.07
CA GLY A 273 12.25 8.18 -1.08
C GLY A 273 13.45 9.09 -1.25
N ASP A 274 13.62 10.11 -0.38
CA ASP A 274 14.79 10.97 -0.41
C ASP A 274 16.04 10.24 0.11
N THR A 275 17.18 10.79 -0.24
CA THR A 275 18.49 10.37 0.26
C THR A 275 18.97 11.33 1.32
N ILE A 276 19.30 10.79 2.47
CA ILE A 276 19.94 11.53 3.56
C ILE A 276 21.46 11.37 3.46
N THR A 277 22.19 12.47 3.53
CA THR A 277 23.64 12.50 3.48
C THR A 277 24.19 13.46 4.54
N HIS A 278 25.50 13.44 4.79
CA HIS A 278 26.13 14.45 5.68
C HIS A 278 26.18 15.81 4.98
N SER A 279 25.82 16.87 5.70
CA SER A 279 25.83 18.22 5.15
C SER A 279 27.22 18.75 4.82
N THR A 280 28.23 18.31 5.57
CA THR A 280 29.65 18.72 5.41
C THR A 280 30.41 17.92 4.34
N ASN A 281 29.98 16.68 4.05
CA ASN A 281 30.59 15.80 3.06
C ASN A 281 29.50 15.02 2.31
N PRO A 282 28.67 15.69 1.47
CA PRO A 282 27.54 15.06 0.84
C PRO A 282 27.99 14.04 -0.22
N CYS A 283 27.16 13.01 -0.41
CA CYS A 283 27.32 12.09 -1.53
C CYS A 283 27.01 12.79 -2.86
N GLU A 284 27.55 12.26 -3.94
CA GLU A 284 27.45 12.91 -5.27
C GLU A 284 26.10 12.68 -5.94
N LYS A 285 25.51 11.50 -5.71
CA LYS A 285 24.26 11.10 -6.35
C LYS A 285 23.26 10.61 -5.31
N PRO A 286 21.99 10.99 -5.42
CA PRO A 286 20.96 10.41 -4.59
C PRO A 286 20.75 8.93 -4.95
N LEU A 287 20.21 8.18 -4.02
CA LEU A 287 19.65 6.85 -4.27
C LEU A 287 18.46 6.96 -5.25
N PRO A 288 18.14 5.91 -5.99
CA PRO A 288 16.91 5.91 -6.78
C PRO A 288 15.71 6.22 -5.87
N GLY A 289 15.04 7.33 -6.16
CA GLY A 289 13.84 7.73 -5.41
C GLY A 289 12.60 6.98 -5.87
N TYR A 290 11.54 7.07 -5.08
CA TYR A 290 10.24 6.52 -5.46
C TYR A 290 9.47 7.46 -6.37
N LYS A 291 8.58 6.90 -7.18
CA LYS A 291 7.54 7.69 -7.81
C LYS A 291 6.61 8.20 -6.72
N GLU A 292 6.20 9.46 -6.80
CA GLU A 292 5.20 10.00 -5.88
C GLU A 292 3.88 9.24 -6.03
N ALA A 293 3.29 8.87 -4.90
CA ALA A 293 1.94 8.36 -4.90
C ALA A 293 0.98 9.48 -5.34
N LYS A 294 0.23 9.24 -6.41
CA LYS A 294 -0.77 10.18 -6.87
C LYS A 294 -2.15 9.65 -6.50
N PRO A 295 -2.98 10.46 -5.85
CA PRO A 295 -4.36 10.09 -5.61
C PRO A 295 -5.06 9.72 -6.92
N MET A 296 -5.82 8.65 -6.90
CA MET A 296 -6.57 8.14 -8.04
C MET A 296 -8.08 8.21 -7.84
N VAL A 297 -8.51 8.21 -6.57
CA VAL A 297 -9.91 8.29 -6.15
C VAL A 297 -10.12 9.58 -5.36
N PHE A 298 -11.20 10.29 -5.64
CA PHE A 298 -11.53 11.57 -5.02
C PHE A 298 -12.95 11.55 -4.47
N SER A 299 -13.14 12.11 -3.27
CA SER A 299 -14.44 12.29 -2.65
C SER A 299 -14.48 13.59 -1.86
N GLY A 300 -15.63 14.23 -1.82
CA GLY A 300 -15.87 15.34 -0.91
C GLY A 300 -16.22 14.82 0.49
N LEU A 301 -15.56 15.36 1.51
CA LEU A 301 -15.85 15.10 2.93
C LEU A 301 -16.45 16.36 3.54
N TYR A 302 -17.65 16.24 4.06
CA TYR A 302 -18.39 17.36 4.66
C TYR A 302 -18.80 16.98 6.08
N PRO A 303 -18.64 17.85 7.08
CA PRO A 303 -19.14 17.59 8.41
C PRO A 303 -20.69 17.65 8.40
N ILE A 304 -21.35 16.81 9.19
CA ILE A 304 -22.82 16.84 9.33
C ILE A 304 -23.25 18.16 9.97
N SER A 305 -22.53 18.63 10.98
CA SER A 305 -22.72 19.97 11.56
C SER A 305 -21.71 20.96 10.99
N GLY A 306 -22.18 22.11 10.53
CA GLY A 306 -21.29 23.19 10.05
C GLY A 306 -20.33 23.72 11.13
N GLU A 307 -20.64 23.51 12.42
CA GLU A 307 -19.78 23.87 13.54
C GLU A 307 -18.51 23.01 13.60
N ASP A 308 -18.56 21.77 13.09
CA ASP A 308 -17.42 20.82 13.09
C ASP A 308 -16.43 21.04 11.93
N TYR A 309 -16.61 22.09 11.11
CA TYR A 309 -15.73 22.36 9.96
C TYR A 309 -14.26 22.55 10.36
N GLU A 310 -14.01 23.30 11.44
CA GLU A 310 -12.66 23.53 11.94
C GLU A 310 -12.04 22.25 12.51
N ASP A 311 -12.83 21.44 13.21
CA ASP A 311 -12.39 20.14 13.73
C ASP A 311 -12.06 19.17 12.59
N LEU A 312 -12.86 19.15 11.53
CA LEU A 312 -12.55 18.38 10.32
C LEU A 312 -11.25 18.85 9.66
N ARG A 313 -11.05 20.16 9.53
CA ARG A 313 -9.81 20.72 8.97
C ARG A 313 -8.58 20.29 9.78
N ASP A 314 -8.66 20.35 11.09
CA ASP A 314 -7.57 19.96 11.98
C ASP A 314 -7.32 18.44 11.95
N ALA A 315 -8.37 17.62 11.83
CA ALA A 315 -8.27 16.18 11.64
C ALA A 315 -7.55 15.83 10.33
N LEU A 316 -7.97 16.45 9.21
CA LEU A 316 -7.33 16.24 7.91
C LEU A 316 -5.86 16.65 7.90
N LYS A 317 -5.54 17.79 8.53
CA LYS A 317 -4.16 18.24 8.69
C LYS A 317 -3.30 17.24 9.46
N LYS A 318 -3.82 16.68 10.56
CA LYS A 318 -3.11 15.67 11.36
C LYS A 318 -2.96 14.36 10.60
N LEU A 319 -3.98 13.93 9.84
CA LEU A 319 -3.89 12.73 9.02
C LEU A 319 -2.84 12.86 7.92
N THR A 320 -2.78 13.99 7.22
CA THR A 320 -1.76 14.26 6.19
C THR A 320 -0.33 14.24 6.77
N LEU A 321 -0.17 14.55 8.06
CA LEU A 321 1.14 14.40 8.72
C LEU A 321 1.61 12.94 8.85
N ASN A 322 0.69 11.97 8.76
CA ASN A 322 1.00 10.54 8.92
C ASN A 322 0.77 9.73 7.64
N ASP A 323 0.24 10.37 6.61
CA ASP A 323 -0.08 9.75 5.32
C ASP A 323 0.24 10.71 4.16
N ALA A 324 1.42 10.52 3.59
CA ALA A 324 1.90 11.34 2.48
C ALA A 324 1.16 11.08 1.14
N SER A 325 0.34 10.04 1.07
CA SER A 325 -0.46 9.70 -0.12
C SER A 325 -1.85 10.35 -0.12
N PHE A 326 -2.27 10.89 1.02
CA PHE A 326 -3.53 11.60 1.20
C PHE A 326 -3.38 13.08 0.88
N SER A 327 -4.32 13.63 0.12
CA SER A 327 -4.37 15.06 -0.20
C SER A 327 -5.76 15.63 0.08
N TYR A 328 -5.83 16.90 0.44
CA TYR A 328 -7.12 17.58 0.61
C TYR A 328 -7.02 19.06 0.20
N GLU A 329 -8.10 19.60 -0.30
CA GLU A 329 -8.30 21.02 -0.59
C GLU A 329 -9.68 21.47 -0.11
N ALA A 330 -9.80 22.73 0.29
CA ALA A 330 -11.10 23.27 0.71
C ALA A 330 -12.08 23.27 -0.48
N GLU A 331 -13.31 22.83 -0.23
CA GLU A 331 -14.37 22.75 -1.21
C GLU A 331 -15.66 23.33 -0.62
N THR A 332 -16.49 23.93 -1.47
CA THR A 332 -17.82 24.41 -1.08
C THR A 332 -18.86 23.81 -2.00
N SER A 333 -19.85 23.17 -1.42
CA SER A 333 -21.03 22.66 -2.11
C SER A 333 -22.24 23.55 -1.81
N THR A 334 -23.04 23.81 -2.81
CA THR A 334 -24.30 24.55 -2.61
C THR A 334 -25.31 23.76 -1.77
N ALA A 335 -25.22 22.44 -1.82
CA ALA A 335 -26.12 21.53 -1.09
C ALA A 335 -25.59 21.16 0.31
N LEU A 336 -24.27 20.96 0.47
CA LEU A 336 -23.65 20.42 1.68
C LEU A 336 -22.87 21.47 2.50
N GLY A 337 -22.69 22.68 1.98
CA GLY A 337 -21.94 23.74 2.65
C GLY A 337 -20.43 23.61 2.49
N PHE A 338 -19.68 23.97 3.53
CA PHE A 338 -18.22 23.93 3.53
C PHE A 338 -17.71 22.55 3.87
N GLY A 339 -16.71 22.07 3.14
CA GLY A 339 -16.05 20.80 3.31
C GLY A 339 -14.69 20.75 2.63
N PHE A 340 -14.23 19.54 2.34
CA PHE A 340 -12.93 19.33 1.71
C PHE A 340 -13.03 18.28 0.60
N ARG A 341 -12.42 18.58 -0.54
CA ARG A 341 -12.16 17.62 -1.59
C ARG A 341 -10.92 16.84 -1.24
N CYS A 342 -11.06 15.53 -1.07
CA CYS A 342 -9.98 14.65 -0.63
C CYS A 342 -9.59 13.68 -1.74
N GLY A 343 -8.28 13.44 -1.86
CA GLY A 343 -7.69 12.48 -2.79
C GLY A 343 -7.09 11.28 -2.07
N PHE A 344 -7.39 10.08 -2.56
CA PHE A 344 -7.06 8.79 -1.98
C PHE A 344 -6.38 7.88 -3.01
N LEU A 345 -5.60 6.90 -2.55
CA LEU A 345 -4.98 5.89 -3.43
C LEU A 345 -6.03 4.98 -4.07
N GLY A 346 -7.04 4.59 -3.31
CA GLY A 346 -8.13 3.73 -3.73
C GLY A 346 -9.33 3.79 -2.77
N LEU A 347 -10.28 2.89 -2.94
CA LEU A 347 -11.51 2.86 -2.14
C LEU A 347 -11.27 2.47 -0.69
N LEU A 348 -10.48 1.43 -0.44
CA LEU A 348 -10.19 0.99 0.91
C LEU A 348 -9.45 2.08 1.69
N HIS A 349 -8.51 2.78 1.03
CA HIS A 349 -7.83 3.93 1.62
C HIS A 349 -8.84 5.03 2.00
N MET A 350 -9.80 5.36 1.13
CA MET A 350 -10.86 6.32 1.41
C MET A 350 -11.71 5.92 2.64
N GLU A 351 -12.11 4.65 2.70
CA GLU A 351 -12.91 4.13 3.83
C GLU A 351 -12.13 4.21 5.15
N ILE A 352 -10.86 3.85 5.14
CA ILE A 352 -9.99 3.91 6.33
C ILE A 352 -9.83 5.35 6.81
N VAL A 353 -9.54 6.30 5.92
CA VAL A 353 -9.41 7.71 6.28
C VAL A 353 -10.71 8.25 6.87
N ARG A 354 -11.86 7.96 6.24
CA ARG A 354 -13.17 8.35 6.78
C ARG A 354 -13.40 7.78 8.18
N GLU A 355 -13.21 6.49 8.35
CA GLU A 355 -13.44 5.81 9.62
C GLU A 355 -12.49 6.31 10.72
N ARG A 356 -11.25 6.64 10.39
CA ARG A 356 -10.32 7.30 11.31
C ARG A 356 -10.78 8.68 11.73
N ILE A 357 -11.30 9.50 10.81
CA ILE A 357 -11.85 10.82 11.16
C ILE A 357 -13.02 10.67 12.13
N GLU A 358 -13.97 9.77 11.84
CA GLU A 358 -15.12 9.52 12.68
C GLU A 358 -14.74 8.98 14.08
N ARG A 359 -13.78 8.04 14.16
CA ARG A 359 -13.39 7.38 15.42
C ARG A 359 -12.36 8.15 16.25
N GLU A 360 -11.28 8.63 15.62
CA GLU A 360 -10.16 9.27 16.33
C GLU A 360 -10.47 10.74 16.66
N TYR A 361 -11.18 11.44 15.76
CA TYR A 361 -11.44 12.88 15.90
C TYR A 361 -12.90 13.20 16.25
N LYS A 362 -13.80 12.20 16.27
CA LYS A 362 -15.22 12.36 16.63
C LYS A 362 -15.99 13.35 15.74
N VAL A 363 -15.64 13.42 14.46
CA VAL A 363 -16.35 14.23 13.47
C VAL A 363 -17.18 13.33 12.59
N ASP A 364 -18.49 13.48 12.64
CA ASP A 364 -19.41 12.74 11.78
C ASP A 364 -19.43 13.34 10.37
N LEU A 365 -19.32 12.47 9.35
CA LEU A 365 -19.09 12.88 7.97
C LEU A 365 -20.23 12.51 7.02
N LEU A 366 -20.52 13.42 6.09
CA LEU A 366 -21.16 13.13 4.81
C LEU A 366 -20.10 13.01 3.74
N THR A 367 -20.14 11.92 2.98
CA THR A 367 -19.19 11.68 1.88
C THR A 367 -19.93 11.70 0.54
N THR A 368 -19.37 12.41 -0.45
CA THR A 368 -19.89 12.33 -1.82
C THR A 368 -19.46 11.02 -2.46
N ALA A 369 -20.17 10.61 -3.52
CA ALA A 369 -19.76 9.44 -4.30
C ALA A 369 -18.31 9.57 -4.78
N PRO A 370 -17.49 8.52 -4.68
CA PRO A 370 -16.12 8.55 -5.15
C PRO A 370 -16.07 8.76 -6.66
N THR A 371 -15.12 9.56 -7.10
CA THR A 371 -14.85 9.85 -8.52
C THR A 371 -13.38 9.59 -8.83
N VAL A 372 -13.06 9.43 -10.11
CA VAL A 372 -11.68 9.33 -10.58
C VAL A 372 -11.22 10.66 -11.16
N ILE A 373 -9.93 10.80 -11.38
CA ILE A 373 -9.38 11.95 -12.09
C ILE A 373 -9.57 11.79 -13.60
N TYR A 374 -10.05 12.83 -14.27
CA TYR A 374 -10.21 12.88 -15.73
C TYR A 374 -9.25 13.89 -16.32
N LYS A 375 -8.85 13.69 -17.58
CA LYS A 375 -8.14 14.68 -18.37
C LYS A 375 -9.10 15.35 -19.36
N ILE A 376 -9.04 16.67 -19.39
CA ILE A 376 -9.67 17.47 -20.43
C ILE A 376 -8.57 17.90 -21.39
N ILE A 377 -8.73 17.58 -22.65
CA ILE A 377 -7.91 18.16 -23.73
C ILE A 377 -8.70 19.29 -24.34
N THR A 378 -8.12 20.49 -24.34
CA THR A 378 -8.76 21.67 -24.91
C THR A 378 -8.36 21.88 -26.37
N THR A 379 -9.15 22.61 -27.12
CA THR A 379 -8.91 22.89 -28.56
C THR A 379 -7.62 23.68 -28.81
N ASP A 380 -7.07 24.35 -27.79
CA ASP A 380 -5.76 25.03 -27.81
C ASP A 380 -4.61 24.07 -27.37
N GLY A 381 -4.88 22.78 -27.18
CA GLY A 381 -3.89 21.76 -26.88
C GLY A 381 -3.44 21.69 -25.41
N LYS A 382 -4.09 22.40 -24.50
CA LYS A 382 -3.79 22.30 -23.07
C LYS A 382 -4.44 21.07 -22.46
N THR A 383 -3.75 20.47 -21.50
CA THR A 383 -4.27 19.36 -20.69
C THR A 383 -4.62 19.87 -19.30
N LEU A 384 -5.86 19.65 -18.89
CA LEU A 384 -6.36 19.98 -17.56
C LEU A 384 -6.79 18.68 -16.85
N MET A 385 -6.44 18.55 -15.58
CA MET A 385 -6.88 17.43 -14.74
C MET A 385 -8.08 17.89 -13.92
N ILE A 386 -9.15 17.14 -13.94
CA ILE A 386 -10.33 17.37 -13.10
C ILE A 386 -10.68 16.14 -12.27
N ASP A 387 -10.94 16.38 -11.02
CA ASP A 387 -11.30 15.42 -10.00
C ASP A 387 -12.76 15.59 -9.53
N ASN A 388 -13.36 16.73 -9.80
CA ASN A 388 -14.73 17.08 -9.44
C ASN A 388 -15.59 17.30 -10.70
N PRO A 389 -16.73 16.60 -10.85
CA PRO A 389 -17.65 16.80 -11.98
C PRO A 389 -18.16 18.25 -12.13
N SER A 390 -18.28 19.01 -11.05
CA SER A 390 -18.73 20.42 -11.13
C SER A 390 -17.78 21.29 -11.91
N LYS A 391 -16.47 21.04 -11.85
CA LYS A 391 -15.42 21.77 -12.57
C LYS A 391 -15.52 21.63 -14.10
N LEU A 392 -16.24 20.63 -14.61
CA LEU A 392 -16.41 20.41 -16.06
C LEU A 392 -17.23 21.53 -16.73
N LYS A 393 -18.19 22.14 -16.04
CA LYS A 393 -19.01 23.24 -16.59
C LYS A 393 -18.23 24.53 -16.83
N GLU A 394 -17.16 24.74 -16.09
CA GLU A 394 -16.34 25.95 -16.16
C GLU A 394 -15.41 25.97 -17.38
N GLN A 395 -15.19 24.80 -18.00
CA GLN A 395 -14.25 24.65 -19.09
C GLN A 395 -14.93 24.95 -20.44
N LYS A 396 -14.40 25.96 -21.13
CA LYS A 396 -14.76 26.30 -22.52
C LYS A 396 -13.73 25.67 -23.48
N ASN A 397 -14.16 25.37 -24.70
CA ASN A 397 -13.28 24.84 -25.76
C ASN A 397 -12.71 23.44 -25.46
N ILE A 398 -13.53 22.53 -24.98
CA ILE A 398 -13.16 21.11 -24.83
C ILE A 398 -13.10 20.46 -26.21
N ASP A 399 -11.96 19.83 -26.53
CA ASP A 399 -11.81 18.96 -27.71
C ASP A 399 -12.31 17.56 -27.38
N HIS A 400 -11.71 16.91 -26.37
CA HIS A 400 -12.16 15.61 -25.88
C HIS A 400 -11.83 15.39 -24.40
N LEU A 401 -12.42 14.34 -23.84
CA LEU A 401 -12.18 13.89 -22.48
C LEU A 401 -11.45 12.53 -22.52
N GLU A 402 -10.51 12.36 -21.60
CA GLU A 402 -9.85 11.08 -21.34
C GLU A 402 -10.15 10.60 -19.94
N GLU A 403 -10.42 9.29 -19.81
CA GLU A 403 -10.60 8.60 -18.54
C GLU A 403 -9.43 7.65 -18.22
N PRO A 404 -9.12 7.41 -16.93
CA PRO A 404 -8.06 6.49 -16.53
C PRO A 404 -8.48 5.06 -16.79
N TYR A 405 -7.55 4.26 -17.32
CA TYR A 405 -7.69 2.82 -17.52
C TYR A 405 -6.74 2.05 -16.62
N VAL A 406 -7.18 0.90 -16.18
CA VAL A 406 -6.40 -0.04 -15.37
C VAL A 406 -6.38 -1.42 -16.03
N LEU A 407 -5.30 -2.16 -15.80
CA LEU A 407 -5.23 -3.59 -16.08
C LEU A 407 -5.71 -4.33 -14.83
N GLY A 408 -6.91 -4.87 -14.88
CA GLY A 408 -7.46 -5.71 -13.82
C GLY A 408 -7.05 -7.16 -14.03
N THR A 409 -6.49 -7.79 -13.01
CA THR A 409 -6.16 -9.21 -12.95
C THR A 409 -7.14 -9.91 -12.01
N ILE A 410 -7.87 -10.89 -12.51
CA ILE A 410 -8.84 -11.67 -11.76
C ILE A 410 -8.41 -13.13 -11.78
N ILE A 411 -8.31 -13.76 -10.62
CA ILE A 411 -8.14 -15.22 -10.51
C ILE A 411 -9.43 -15.79 -9.93
N VAL A 412 -9.97 -16.80 -10.60
CA VAL A 412 -11.30 -17.33 -10.28
C VAL A 412 -11.41 -18.81 -10.67
N PRO A 413 -12.19 -19.63 -9.92
CA PRO A 413 -12.53 -20.98 -10.34
C PRO A 413 -13.27 -20.99 -11.70
N GLU A 414 -13.02 -22.03 -12.51
CA GLU A 414 -13.57 -22.18 -13.87
C GLU A 414 -15.10 -22.02 -13.91
N GLU A 415 -15.80 -22.54 -12.92
CA GLU A 415 -17.28 -22.47 -12.84
C GLU A 415 -17.85 -21.03 -12.83
N TYR A 416 -17.05 -20.04 -12.42
CA TYR A 416 -17.48 -18.63 -12.34
C TYR A 416 -17.01 -17.76 -13.52
N ILE A 417 -16.29 -18.31 -14.51
CA ILE A 417 -15.79 -17.53 -15.66
C ILE A 417 -16.93 -16.77 -16.33
N GLY A 418 -18.07 -17.41 -16.55
CA GLY A 418 -19.23 -16.79 -17.21
C GLY A 418 -19.77 -15.58 -16.44
N VAL A 419 -19.79 -15.64 -15.11
CA VAL A 419 -20.24 -14.55 -14.23
C VAL A 419 -19.26 -13.39 -14.33
N VAL A 420 -17.96 -13.65 -14.26
CA VAL A 420 -16.90 -12.64 -14.37
C VAL A 420 -16.92 -11.97 -15.73
N MET A 421 -16.99 -12.75 -16.82
CA MET A 421 -17.06 -12.21 -18.19
C MET A 421 -18.29 -11.31 -18.40
N ALA A 422 -19.44 -11.69 -17.85
CA ALA A 422 -20.65 -10.87 -17.92
C ALA A 422 -20.48 -9.55 -17.15
N LEU A 423 -19.93 -9.60 -15.93
CA LEU A 423 -19.67 -8.42 -15.11
C LEU A 423 -18.69 -7.48 -15.79
N VAL A 424 -17.56 -7.98 -16.27
CA VAL A 424 -16.51 -7.18 -16.91
C VAL A 424 -17.01 -6.54 -18.21
N ARG A 425 -17.78 -7.27 -19.01
CA ARG A 425 -18.41 -6.74 -20.24
C ARG A 425 -19.38 -5.59 -19.89
N ASP A 426 -20.18 -5.76 -18.84
CA ASP A 426 -21.05 -4.68 -18.35
C ASP A 426 -20.25 -3.44 -17.94
N ARG A 427 -19.00 -3.61 -17.50
CA ARG A 427 -18.08 -2.54 -17.10
C ARG A 427 -17.15 -2.06 -18.22
N ARG A 428 -17.50 -2.26 -19.47
CA ARG A 428 -16.73 -1.85 -20.66
C ARG A 428 -15.31 -2.43 -20.71
N GLY A 429 -15.10 -3.59 -20.06
CA GLY A 429 -13.79 -4.24 -20.00
C GLY A 429 -13.40 -4.87 -21.34
N ILE A 430 -12.12 -4.74 -21.69
CA ILE A 430 -11.50 -5.29 -22.88
C ILE A 430 -10.59 -6.45 -22.46
N GLN A 431 -10.92 -7.67 -22.89
CA GLN A 431 -10.12 -8.85 -22.53
C GLN A 431 -8.73 -8.79 -23.17
N LYS A 432 -7.70 -9.02 -22.38
CA LYS A 432 -6.29 -9.08 -22.81
C LYS A 432 -5.74 -10.49 -22.73
N LYS A 433 -6.01 -11.19 -21.63
CA LYS A 433 -5.49 -12.53 -21.39
C LYS A 433 -6.55 -13.39 -20.70
N MET A 434 -6.54 -14.67 -21.05
CA MET A 434 -7.23 -15.73 -20.32
C MET A 434 -6.29 -16.93 -20.31
N GLU A 435 -5.97 -17.43 -19.14
CA GLU A 435 -5.00 -18.50 -18.94
C GLU A 435 -5.48 -19.43 -17.84
N TYR A 436 -5.46 -20.71 -18.10
CA TYR A 436 -5.71 -21.72 -17.07
C TYR A 436 -4.44 -21.91 -16.26
N LEU A 437 -4.46 -21.51 -14.97
CA LEU A 437 -3.37 -21.74 -14.04
C LEU A 437 -3.31 -23.23 -13.63
N ASN A 438 -4.45 -23.87 -13.64
CA ASN A 438 -4.66 -25.31 -13.48
C ASN A 438 -6.05 -25.67 -14.03
N PRO A 439 -6.46 -26.97 -14.08
CA PRO A 439 -7.76 -27.35 -14.64
C PRO A 439 -8.98 -26.70 -13.98
N GLN A 440 -8.85 -26.16 -12.77
CA GLN A 440 -9.97 -25.63 -11.98
C GLN A 440 -9.90 -24.11 -11.78
N THR A 441 -8.76 -23.46 -12.10
CA THR A 441 -8.51 -22.04 -11.78
C THR A 441 -8.03 -21.29 -13.03
N VAL A 442 -8.62 -20.15 -13.27
CA VAL A 442 -8.35 -19.32 -14.45
C VAL A 442 -7.91 -17.93 -14.04
N LEU A 443 -6.86 -17.44 -14.70
CA LEU A 443 -6.43 -16.06 -14.67
C LEU A 443 -7.05 -15.32 -15.85
N LEU A 444 -7.72 -14.23 -15.56
CA LEU A 444 -8.34 -13.33 -16.52
C LEU A 444 -7.72 -11.93 -16.37
N GLN A 445 -7.26 -11.35 -17.48
CA GLN A 445 -6.82 -9.96 -17.50
C GLN A 445 -7.68 -9.12 -18.43
N TYR A 446 -8.09 -7.98 -17.92
CA TYR A 446 -8.93 -7.03 -18.64
C TYR A 446 -8.42 -5.60 -18.47
N GLU A 447 -8.43 -4.84 -19.55
CA GLU A 447 -8.33 -3.38 -19.45
C GLU A 447 -9.72 -2.82 -19.15
N LEU A 448 -9.82 -2.06 -18.07
CA LEU A 448 -11.08 -1.53 -17.54
C LEU A 448 -10.97 -0.03 -17.32
N PRO A 449 -12.00 0.76 -17.65
CA PRO A 449 -12.08 2.14 -17.18
C PRO A 449 -12.15 2.16 -15.65
N PHE A 450 -11.27 2.92 -15.00
CA PHE A 450 -11.14 2.88 -13.56
C PHE A 450 -12.43 3.32 -12.84
N ASN A 451 -13.15 4.29 -13.39
CA ASN A 451 -14.44 4.73 -12.85
C ASN A 451 -15.50 3.61 -12.78
N GLU A 452 -15.41 2.59 -13.65
CA GLU A 452 -16.34 1.45 -13.62
C GLU A 452 -16.03 0.44 -12.50
N ILE A 453 -14.84 0.55 -11.89
CA ILE A 453 -14.39 -0.33 -10.80
C ILE A 453 -14.69 0.30 -9.43
N VAL A 454 -14.51 1.63 -9.34
CA VAL A 454 -14.50 2.38 -8.07
C VAL A 454 -15.81 2.29 -7.28
N LEU A 455 -16.95 1.98 -7.87
CA LEU A 455 -18.23 2.00 -7.14
C LEU A 455 -18.56 0.65 -6.48
N ASP A 456 -18.93 -0.35 -7.26
CA ASP A 456 -19.51 -1.60 -6.73
C ASP A 456 -18.95 -2.86 -7.42
N PHE A 457 -17.87 -2.71 -8.20
CA PHE A 457 -17.32 -3.82 -8.98
C PHE A 457 -16.82 -4.96 -8.08
N TYR A 458 -16.08 -4.62 -7.03
CA TYR A 458 -15.51 -5.60 -6.12
C TYR A 458 -16.58 -6.40 -5.37
N ASP A 459 -17.61 -5.72 -4.89
CA ASP A 459 -18.72 -6.36 -4.19
C ASP A 459 -19.52 -7.30 -5.11
N ARG A 460 -19.75 -6.86 -6.36
CA ARG A 460 -20.42 -7.69 -7.37
C ARG A 460 -19.56 -8.87 -7.80
N LEU A 461 -18.25 -8.68 -7.92
CA LEU A 461 -17.32 -9.76 -8.22
C LEU A 461 -17.35 -10.81 -7.12
N LYS A 462 -17.19 -10.38 -5.87
CA LYS A 462 -17.22 -11.28 -4.71
C LYS A 462 -18.57 -11.98 -4.55
N SER A 463 -19.67 -11.25 -4.60
CA SER A 463 -21.00 -11.86 -4.47
C SER A 463 -21.32 -12.83 -5.60
N GLY A 464 -20.97 -12.48 -6.84
CA GLY A 464 -21.20 -13.32 -8.01
C GLY A 464 -20.35 -14.60 -8.03
N THR A 465 -19.23 -14.60 -7.38
CA THR A 465 -18.30 -15.74 -7.29
C THR A 465 -18.28 -16.38 -5.91
N LYS A 466 -19.24 -16.08 -5.03
CA LYS A 466 -19.32 -16.55 -3.63
C LYS A 466 -18.05 -16.30 -2.82
N GLY A 467 -17.31 -15.25 -3.13
CA GLY A 467 -16.05 -14.89 -2.48
C GLY A 467 -14.79 -15.55 -3.06
N TYR A 468 -14.92 -16.46 -4.02
CA TYR A 468 -13.77 -17.20 -4.57
C TYR A 468 -12.89 -16.38 -5.52
N ALA A 469 -13.39 -15.31 -6.16
CA ALA A 469 -12.57 -14.48 -7.03
C ALA A 469 -11.64 -13.58 -6.22
N SER A 470 -10.37 -13.56 -6.60
CA SER A 470 -9.43 -12.51 -6.22
C SER A 470 -9.28 -11.49 -7.33
N PHE A 471 -9.06 -10.24 -6.96
CA PHE A 471 -8.93 -9.14 -7.90
C PHE A 471 -7.80 -8.21 -7.47
N ASP A 472 -7.00 -7.82 -8.43
CA ASP A 472 -5.96 -6.79 -8.33
C ASP A 472 -5.97 -5.92 -9.57
N TYR A 473 -5.45 -4.69 -9.49
CA TYR A 473 -5.38 -3.81 -10.64
C TYR A 473 -4.16 -2.90 -10.61
N GLU A 474 -3.69 -2.51 -11.78
CA GLU A 474 -2.64 -1.51 -11.94
C GLU A 474 -3.06 -0.44 -12.95
N PHE A 475 -2.68 0.81 -12.69
CA PHE A 475 -2.94 1.91 -13.62
C PHE A 475 -2.11 1.74 -14.91
N ILE A 476 -2.75 1.93 -16.06
CA ILE A 476 -2.08 1.85 -17.38
C ILE A 476 -1.86 3.24 -17.95
N ASP A 477 -2.95 3.87 -18.39
CA ASP A 477 -2.93 5.13 -19.14
C ASP A 477 -4.27 5.88 -19.03
N PHE A 478 -4.33 7.02 -19.72
CA PHE A 478 -5.58 7.74 -19.96
C PHE A 478 -5.99 7.54 -21.43
N ARG A 479 -7.29 7.30 -21.68
CA ARG A 479 -7.82 7.07 -23.01
C ARG A 479 -9.03 7.95 -23.29
N THR A 480 -9.12 8.43 -24.53
CA THR A 480 -10.27 9.18 -25.02
C THR A 480 -11.55 8.35 -24.86
N SER A 481 -12.57 8.98 -24.30
CA SER A 481 -13.86 8.35 -24.07
C SER A 481 -15.01 9.33 -24.23
N ASN A 482 -16.17 8.80 -24.63
CA ASN A 482 -17.38 9.58 -24.83
C ASN A 482 -18.10 9.82 -23.49
N LEU A 483 -17.55 10.74 -22.70
CA LEU A 483 -18.01 11.07 -21.37
C LEU A 483 -18.94 12.27 -21.39
N VAL A 484 -19.95 12.22 -20.53
CA VAL A 484 -20.90 13.32 -20.32
C VAL A 484 -21.11 13.57 -18.84
N LYS A 485 -21.41 14.82 -18.49
CA LYS A 485 -21.80 15.17 -17.14
C LYS A 485 -23.27 14.89 -16.93
N LEU A 486 -23.61 14.22 -15.85
CA LEU A 486 -24.97 14.04 -15.34
C LEU A 486 -25.19 14.95 -14.13
N ASP A 487 -26.14 15.85 -14.22
CA ASP A 487 -26.56 16.73 -13.15
C ASP A 487 -27.88 16.25 -12.56
N VAL A 488 -28.01 16.30 -11.23
CA VAL A 488 -29.23 16.02 -10.50
C VAL A 488 -29.88 17.33 -10.07
N LEU A 489 -31.14 17.51 -10.37
CA LEU A 489 -31.93 18.68 -9.99
C LEU A 489 -33.00 18.30 -8.97
N LEU A 490 -33.07 18.99 -7.85
CA LEU A 490 -34.17 18.92 -6.89
C LEU A 490 -35.00 20.21 -7.00
N ASN A 491 -36.28 20.10 -7.33
CA ASN A 491 -37.13 21.26 -7.57
C ASN A 491 -36.61 22.25 -8.62
N GLY A 492 -35.80 21.78 -9.59
CA GLY A 492 -35.17 22.61 -10.60
C GLY A 492 -33.82 23.22 -10.17
N GLU A 493 -33.41 23.06 -8.93
CA GLU A 493 -32.12 23.51 -8.41
C GLU A 493 -31.06 22.39 -8.48
N LEU A 494 -29.86 22.76 -8.91
CA LEU A 494 -28.75 21.83 -9.06
C LEU A 494 -28.22 21.38 -7.71
N VAL A 495 -28.15 20.05 -7.49
CA VAL A 495 -27.44 19.44 -6.37
C VAL A 495 -26.07 19.00 -6.84
N ASP A 496 -25.08 19.88 -6.68
CA ASP A 496 -23.72 19.68 -7.16
C ASP A 496 -23.02 18.43 -6.58
N ALA A 497 -23.30 18.09 -5.32
CA ALA A 497 -22.79 16.92 -4.64
C ALA A 497 -23.23 15.58 -5.28
N LEU A 498 -24.32 15.56 -6.06
CA LEU A 498 -24.84 14.40 -6.78
C LEU A 498 -24.44 14.38 -8.27
N SER A 499 -23.73 15.40 -8.75
CA SER A 499 -23.24 15.45 -10.12
C SER A 499 -22.19 14.37 -10.35
N LEU A 500 -22.21 13.72 -11.52
CA LEU A 500 -21.23 12.70 -11.88
C LEU A 500 -20.83 12.78 -13.36
N ILE A 501 -19.68 12.20 -13.69
CA ILE A 501 -19.24 12.00 -15.07
C ILE A 501 -19.45 10.53 -15.41
N ALA A 502 -20.12 10.27 -16.51
CA ALA A 502 -20.46 8.91 -16.96
C ALA A 502 -20.27 8.76 -18.45
N HIS A 503 -20.06 7.52 -18.91
CA HIS A 503 -20.06 7.21 -20.32
C HIS A 503 -21.47 7.40 -20.92
N LYS A 504 -21.53 8.01 -22.11
CA LYS A 504 -22.79 8.38 -22.77
C LYS A 504 -23.78 7.21 -22.88
N ASP A 505 -23.30 6.00 -23.15
CA ASP A 505 -24.15 4.82 -23.30
C ASP A 505 -24.76 4.33 -21.97
N LYS A 506 -24.18 4.74 -20.83
CA LYS A 506 -24.61 4.32 -19.50
C LYS A 506 -25.32 5.41 -18.70
N VAL A 507 -25.15 6.66 -19.08
CA VAL A 507 -25.65 7.81 -18.31
C VAL A 507 -27.16 7.74 -18.03
N TYR A 508 -27.96 7.25 -18.98
CA TYR A 508 -29.40 7.10 -18.81
C TYR A 508 -29.75 6.11 -17.69
N TYR A 509 -29.10 4.95 -17.68
CA TYR A 509 -29.36 3.92 -16.67
C TYR A 509 -28.87 4.36 -15.29
N GLN A 510 -27.70 4.97 -15.22
CA GLN A 510 -27.16 5.52 -13.96
C GLN A 510 -28.06 6.63 -13.38
N GLY A 511 -28.52 7.56 -14.24
CA GLY A 511 -29.43 8.62 -13.81
C GLY A 511 -30.78 8.09 -13.32
N ARG A 512 -31.34 7.09 -14.04
CA ARG A 512 -32.59 6.42 -13.61
C ARG A 512 -32.43 5.70 -12.25
N ASP A 513 -31.30 5.03 -12.05
CA ASP A 513 -31.08 4.28 -10.80
C ASP A 513 -30.78 5.22 -9.64
N LEU A 514 -30.11 6.35 -9.90
CA LEU A 514 -29.92 7.43 -8.90
C LEU A 514 -31.24 8.08 -8.51
N ALA A 515 -32.13 8.35 -9.47
CA ALA A 515 -33.46 8.96 -9.22
C ALA A 515 -34.42 8.04 -8.46
N LYS A 516 -34.18 6.73 -8.38
CA LYS A 516 -34.99 5.77 -7.62
C LYS A 516 -34.56 5.67 -6.15
N LYS A 517 -33.32 6.00 -5.82
CA LYS A 517 -32.79 6.05 -4.46
C LYS A 517 -33.22 7.35 -3.76
#